data_80f2d1a67f475e7bdfbaaa52748949b5
#
_entry.id   80f2d1a67f475e7bdfbaaa52748949b5
#
_cell.length_a   1.000
_cell.length_b   1.000
_cell.length_c   1.000
_cell.angle_alpha   90.00
_cell.angle_beta   90.00
_cell.angle_gamma   90.00
#
_symmetry.space_group_name_H-M   'P 1'
#
loop_
_entity.id
_entity.type
_entity.pdbx_description
1 polymer ?
#
loop_
_entity_poly.entity_id
_entity_poly.type
_entity_poly.pdbx_seq_one_letter_code
_entity_poly.pdbx_strand_id
1 'polypeptide(L)'
;MKQEVNPQETSRAKAFELWMKSPMPMVTLTKTFDVTRLYKVSKQRGIKFNVLLCWCIGKTASRIKEFYLLPEKTQTDEQEAGLLGRLYKFDSLAINVIVDNKEGDINSCDIPYTDDLEQFNTDYLSMTRLASETCTSSFRDDMMIVGTSTLVATELDCIVNQYNNVFNNPFLAWGRYRHRLLKTTLPISFQFHHVQMDGGHAARFLEDLQKTIKTI
;
A
#
# COMPACT_ATOMS: atom_id res chain seq x y z
N MET A 1 -13.76 -8.78 6.18
CA MET A 1 -14.77 -9.27 5.20
C MET A 1 -14.94 -8.21 4.12
N LYS A 2 -15.06 -8.60 2.83
CA LYS A 2 -15.35 -7.68 1.70
C LYS A 2 -16.87 -7.49 1.61
N GLN A 3 -17.35 -6.25 1.61
CA GLN A 3 -18.77 -5.90 1.51
C GLN A 3 -18.97 -4.82 0.44
N GLU A 4 -19.89 -5.01 -0.48
CA GLU A 4 -20.32 -3.94 -1.38
C GLU A 4 -21.15 -2.91 -0.61
N VAL A 5 -20.85 -1.63 -0.84
CA VAL A 5 -21.52 -0.51 -0.18
C VAL A 5 -22.09 0.46 -1.22
N ASN A 6 -23.22 1.05 -0.92
CA ASN A 6 -23.78 2.10 -1.78
C ASN A 6 -22.87 3.35 -1.71
N PRO A 7 -22.26 3.80 -2.81
CA PRO A 7 -21.39 4.97 -2.80
C PRO A 7 -22.09 6.24 -2.29
N GLN A 8 -23.41 6.37 -2.52
CA GLN A 8 -24.22 7.52 -2.08
C GLN A 8 -24.35 7.62 -0.55
N GLU A 9 -24.15 6.52 0.17
CA GLU A 9 -24.19 6.46 1.64
C GLU A 9 -22.81 6.69 2.28
N THR A 10 -21.79 6.96 1.46
CA THR A 10 -20.43 7.19 1.92
C THR A 10 -20.02 8.66 1.79
N SER A 11 -18.96 9.06 2.48
CA SER A 11 -18.33 10.37 2.30
C SER A 11 -17.66 10.53 0.91
N ARG A 12 -17.70 9.48 0.07
CA ARG A 12 -17.05 9.43 -1.25
C ARG A 12 -18.04 9.48 -2.42
N ALA A 13 -19.34 9.68 -2.18
CA ALA A 13 -20.40 9.72 -3.18
C ALA A 13 -20.02 10.59 -4.41
N LYS A 14 -19.70 11.86 -4.16
CA LYS A 14 -19.33 12.82 -5.21
C LYS A 14 -18.03 12.43 -5.93
N ALA A 15 -17.05 11.93 -5.20
CA ALA A 15 -15.79 11.48 -5.79
C ALA A 15 -16.00 10.22 -6.65
N PHE A 16 -16.87 9.31 -6.22
CA PHE A 16 -17.26 8.14 -7.00
C PHE A 16 -17.89 8.53 -8.33
N GLU A 17 -18.89 9.40 -8.30
CA GLU A 17 -19.61 9.87 -9.48
C GLU A 17 -18.68 10.54 -10.51
N LEU A 18 -17.71 11.32 -10.02
CA LEU A 18 -16.78 12.07 -10.85
C LEU A 18 -15.65 11.21 -11.41
N TRP A 19 -14.98 10.44 -10.54
CA TRP A 19 -13.71 9.81 -10.87
C TRP A 19 -13.84 8.39 -11.43
N MET A 20 -14.97 7.69 -11.22
CA MET A 20 -15.20 6.41 -11.89
C MET A 20 -15.28 6.55 -13.42
N LYS A 21 -15.67 7.72 -13.92
CA LYS A 21 -15.70 8.04 -15.37
C LYS A 21 -14.32 8.37 -15.94
N SER A 22 -13.35 8.68 -15.07
CA SER A 22 -12.02 9.08 -15.51
C SER A 22 -11.26 7.92 -16.14
N PRO A 23 -10.59 8.11 -17.28
CA PRO A 23 -9.70 7.09 -17.85
C PRO A 23 -8.45 6.88 -16.97
N MET A 24 -8.05 7.88 -16.19
CA MET A 24 -6.89 7.86 -15.29
C MET A 24 -7.28 8.40 -13.91
N PRO A 25 -7.90 7.61 -13.03
CA PRO A 25 -8.34 8.07 -11.72
C PRO A 25 -7.24 7.98 -10.63
N MET A 26 -6.04 7.55 -10.98
CA MET A 26 -4.93 7.39 -10.03
C MET A 26 -4.16 8.69 -9.84
N VAL A 27 -3.77 8.95 -8.59
CA VAL A 27 -2.91 10.09 -8.21
C VAL A 27 -1.68 9.54 -7.51
N THR A 28 -0.51 10.09 -7.84
CA THR A 28 0.76 9.73 -7.18
C THR A 28 1.34 10.95 -6.49
N LEU A 29 1.68 10.82 -5.21
CA LEU A 29 2.37 11.82 -4.42
C LEU A 29 3.69 11.23 -3.93
N THR A 30 4.79 11.95 -4.07
CA THR A 30 6.09 11.53 -3.55
C THR A 30 6.53 12.45 -2.41
N LYS A 31 6.94 11.85 -1.30
CA LYS A 31 7.49 12.54 -0.14
C LYS A 31 8.79 11.90 0.30
N THR A 32 9.79 12.72 0.62
CA THR A 32 11.03 12.25 1.26
C THR A 32 10.84 12.16 2.76
N PHE A 33 10.94 10.95 3.30
CA PHE A 33 10.81 10.64 4.72
C PHE A 33 12.16 10.69 5.43
N ASP A 34 12.16 11.18 6.67
CA ASP A 34 13.24 10.95 7.61
C ASP A 34 13.06 9.56 8.25
N VAL A 35 13.89 8.62 7.85
CA VAL A 35 13.87 7.22 8.31
C VAL A 35 15.02 6.90 9.26
N THR A 36 15.70 7.92 9.81
CA THR A 36 16.86 7.75 10.70
C THR A 36 16.54 6.86 11.90
N ARG A 37 15.38 7.08 12.54
CA ARG A 37 14.94 6.27 13.69
C ARG A 37 14.67 4.83 13.27
N LEU A 38 13.92 4.64 12.18
CA LEU A 38 13.59 3.32 11.64
C LEU A 38 14.86 2.51 11.33
N TYR A 39 15.85 3.13 10.69
CA TYR A 39 17.15 2.51 10.40
C TYR A 39 17.88 2.09 11.68
N LYS A 40 17.92 2.95 12.71
CA LYS A 40 18.55 2.62 14.00
C LYS A 40 17.84 1.45 14.69
N VAL A 41 16.53 1.46 14.74
CA VAL A 41 15.73 0.37 15.34
C VAL A 41 15.94 -0.94 14.58
N SER A 42 15.96 -0.92 13.24
CA SER A 42 16.27 -2.09 12.40
C SER A 42 17.61 -2.72 12.81
N LYS A 43 18.65 -1.92 12.98
CA LYS A 43 19.97 -2.41 13.41
C LYS A 43 20.01 -2.92 14.85
N GLN A 44 19.34 -2.19 15.76
CA GLN A 44 19.33 -2.55 17.18
C GLN A 44 18.53 -3.83 17.48
N ARG A 45 17.39 -4.03 16.79
CA ARG A 45 16.49 -5.18 17.02
C ARG A 45 16.74 -6.36 16.06
N GLY A 46 17.61 -6.20 15.05
CA GLY A 46 17.84 -7.22 14.04
C GLY A 46 16.64 -7.46 13.09
N ILE A 47 15.64 -6.57 13.10
CA ILE A 47 14.48 -6.64 12.21
C ILE A 47 14.80 -5.97 10.89
N LYS A 48 14.49 -6.61 9.76
CA LYS A 48 14.75 -6.03 8.43
C LYS A 48 14.06 -4.67 8.28
N PHE A 49 14.73 -3.70 7.68
CA PHE A 49 14.22 -2.34 7.47
C PHE A 49 12.87 -2.32 6.75
N ASN A 50 12.70 -3.14 5.70
CA ASN A 50 11.44 -3.21 4.94
C ASN A 50 10.29 -3.78 5.78
N VAL A 51 10.55 -4.73 6.68
CA VAL A 51 9.53 -5.24 7.63
C VAL A 51 9.01 -4.08 8.50
N LEU A 52 9.93 -3.32 9.11
CA LEU A 52 9.56 -2.18 9.96
C LEU A 52 8.80 -1.10 9.18
N LEU A 53 9.22 -0.81 7.95
CA LEU A 53 8.54 0.18 7.11
C LEU A 53 7.13 -0.29 6.72
N CYS A 54 6.98 -1.54 6.28
CA CYS A 54 5.68 -2.15 5.96
C CYS A 54 4.75 -2.15 7.19
N TRP A 55 5.28 -2.47 8.37
CA TRP A 55 4.51 -2.39 9.61
C TRP A 55 4.07 -0.94 9.92
N CYS A 56 4.95 0.06 9.76
CA CYS A 56 4.59 1.47 9.94
C CYS A 56 3.52 1.91 8.94
N ILE A 57 3.59 1.45 7.69
CA ILE A 57 2.56 1.70 6.66
C ILE A 57 1.23 1.12 7.11
N GLY A 58 1.18 -0.16 7.49
CA GLY A 58 -0.01 -0.83 8.00
C GLY A 58 -0.61 -0.13 9.22
N LYS A 59 0.25 0.22 10.20
CA LYS A 59 -0.15 0.93 11.42
C LYS A 59 -0.75 2.31 11.15
N THR A 60 -0.27 3.00 10.14
CA THR A 60 -0.81 4.31 9.77
C THR A 60 -2.10 4.16 8.97
N ALA A 61 -2.10 3.26 7.98
CA ALA A 61 -3.26 3.00 7.12
C ALA A 61 -4.47 2.48 7.91
N SER A 62 -4.24 1.60 8.91
CA SER A 62 -5.32 1.01 9.73
C SER A 62 -6.15 2.02 10.51
N ARG A 63 -5.63 3.25 10.70
CA ARG A 63 -6.32 4.34 11.41
C ARG A 63 -7.09 5.29 10.51
N ILE A 64 -7.04 5.06 9.19
CA ILE A 64 -7.61 5.95 8.19
C ILE A 64 -8.70 5.19 7.42
N LYS A 65 -9.95 5.60 7.61
CA LYS A 65 -11.12 4.90 7.06
C LYS A 65 -11.11 4.76 5.53
N GLU A 66 -10.48 5.68 4.82
CA GLU A 66 -10.37 5.68 3.37
C GLU A 66 -9.55 4.49 2.85
N PHE A 67 -8.61 3.96 3.64
CA PHE A 67 -7.86 2.75 3.29
C PHE A 67 -8.69 1.46 3.28
N TYR A 68 -9.92 1.50 3.78
CA TYR A 68 -10.82 0.34 3.79
C TYR A 68 -11.82 0.37 2.63
N LEU A 69 -11.70 1.31 1.70
CA LEU A 69 -12.58 1.43 0.53
C LEU A 69 -11.82 1.05 -0.74
N LEU A 70 -12.44 0.22 -1.59
CA LEU A 70 -11.89 -0.18 -2.89
C LEU A 70 -12.92 0.07 -3.99
N PRO A 71 -12.67 1.03 -4.90
CA PRO A 71 -13.47 1.17 -6.10
C PRO A 71 -13.04 0.14 -7.16
N GLU A 72 -13.99 -0.52 -7.77
CA GLU A 72 -13.77 -1.43 -8.90
C GLU A 72 -14.64 -0.97 -10.08
N LYS A 73 -14.06 -0.91 -11.29
CA LYS A 73 -14.84 -0.65 -12.52
C LYS A 73 -15.66 -1.87 -12.86
N THR A 74 -16.87 -1.64 -13.37
CA THR A 74 -17.70 -2.71 -13.91
C THR A 74 -17.18 -3.20 -15.24
N GLN A 75 -17.58 -4.41 -15.61
CA GLN A 75 -17.31 -4.98 -16.93
C GLN A 75 -18.12 -4.24 -18.02
N THR A 76 -17.78 -4.45 -19.29
CA THR A 76 -18.33 -3.70 -20.43
C THR A 76 -19.87 -3.78 -20.50
N ASP A 77 -20.45 -4.95 -20.26
CA ASP A 77 -21.91 -5.16 -20.31
C ASP A 77 -22.65 -4.39 -19.22
N GLU A 78 -22.07 -4.26 -18.04
CA GLU A 78 -22.61 -3.47 -16.95
C GLU A 78 -22.45 -1.96 -17.20
N GLN A 79 -21.39 -1.56 -17.91
CA GLN A 79 -21.20 -0.17 -18.34
C GLN A 79 -22.24 0.25 -19.37
N GLU A 80 -22.60 -0.62 -20.31
CA GLU A 80 -23.70 -0.40 -21.27
C GLU A 80 -25.06 -0.27 -20.58
N ALA A 81 -25.25 -0.95 -19.43
CA ALA A 81 -26.41 -0.77 -18.57
C ALA A 81 -26.35 0.48 -17.67
N GLY A 82 -25.31 1.34 -17.83
CA GLY A 82 -25.15 2.59 -17.09
C GLY A 82 -24.50 2.44 -15.71
N LEU A 83 -24.01 1.25 -15.35
CA LEU A 83 -23.31 1.01 -14.09
C LEU A 83 -21.82 1.32 -14.26
N LEU A 84 -21.33 2.38 -13.63
CA LEU A 84 -19.94 2.86 -13.78
C LEU A 84 -18.92 2.06 -12.97
N GLY A 85 -19.34 1.40 -11.90
CA GLY A 85 -18.48 0.65 -11.00
C GLY A 85 -19.14 0.34 -9.66
N ARG A 86 -18.40 -0.35 -8.82
CA ARG A 86 -18.79 -0.76 -7.47
C ARG A 86 -17.82 -0.20 -6.45
N LEU A 87 -18.29 0.01 -5.23
CA LEU A 87 -17.45 0.40 -4.10
C LEU A 87 -17.54 -0.69 -3.04
N TYR A 88 -16.39 -1.22 -2.67
CA TYR A 88 -16.29 -2.22 -1.61
C TYR A 88 -15.68 -1.62 -0.35
N LYS A 89 -16.13 -2.12 0.79
CA LYS A 89 -15.58 -1.83 2.11
C LYS A 89 -15.04 -3.11 2.73
N PHE A 90 -13.92 -2.98 3.42
CA PHE A 90 -13.26 -4.06 4.16
C PHE A 90 -13.18 -3.72 5.65
N ASP A 91 -13.01 -4.74 6.50
CA ASP A 91 -12.86 -4.59 7.95
C ASP A 91 -11.40 -4.75 8.41
N SER A 92 -10.52 -5.22 7.53
CA SER A 92 -9.12 -5.51 7.85
C SER A 92 -8.21 -5.17 6.67
N LEU A 93 -6.90 -5.03 6.97
CA LEU A 93 -5.86 -4.67 6.02
C LEU A 93 -4.81 -5.79 5.92
N ALA A 94 -4.22 -5.93 4.74
CA ALA A 94 -2.98 -6.65 4.52
C ALA A 94 -1.99 -5.79 3.72
N ILE A 95 -0.71 -6.05 3.91
CA ILE A 95 0.37 -5.43 3.14
C ILE A 95 0.83 -6.42 2.09
N ASN A 96 0.65 -6.09 0.82
CA ASN A 96 1.22 -6.88 -0.26
C ASN A 96 2.72 -6.57 -0.41
N VAL A 97 3.52 -7.60 -0.46
CA VAL A 97 4.98 -7.51 -0.60
C VAL A 97 5.42 -8.32 -1.81
N ILE A 98 6.21 -7.70 -2.68
CA ILE A 98 6.81 -8.35 -3.84
C ILE A 98 8.19 -8.89 -3.44
N VAL A 99 8.50 -10.11 -3.84
CA VAL A 99 9.76 -10.81 -3.55
C VAL A 99 10.32 -11.48 -4.81
N ASP A 100 11.64 -11.47 -4.92
CA ASP A 100 12.33 -12.28 -5.93
C ASP A 100 12.21 -13.76 -5.57
N ASN A 101 11.95 -14.63 -6.53
CA ASN A 101 11.87 -16.07 -6.36
C ASN A 101 13.14 -16.78 -6.82
N LYS A 102 13.27 -18.06 -6.48
CA LYS A 102 14.44 -18.89 -6.82
C LYS A 102 14.64 -19.12 -8.35
N GLU A 103 13.64 -18.82 -9.17
CA GLU A 103 13.68 -18.97 -10.63
C GLU A 103 14.09 -17.66 -11.33
N GLY A 104 14.35 -16.58 -10.57
CA GLY A 104 14.76 -15.29 -11.11
C GLY A 104 13.60 -14.41 -11.58
N ASP A 105 12.36 -14.77 -11.19
CA ASP A 105 11.15 -13.99 -11.41
C ASP A 105 10.62 -13.45 -10.07
N ILE A 106 9.47 -12.82 -10.07
CA ILE A 106 8.85 -12.22 -8.88
C ILE A 106 7.57 -12.95 -8.47
N ASN A 107 7.36 -13.03 -7.16
CA ASN A 107 6.09 -13.41 -6.56
C ASN A 107 5.67 -12.35 -5.54
N SER A 108 4.42 -12.41 -5.10
CA SER A 108 3.92 -11.52 -4.06
C SER A 108 3.08 -12.27 -3.02
N CYS A 109 3.01 -11.71 -1.82
CA CYS A 109 2.16 -12.23 -0.77
C CYS A 109 1.49 -11.11 0.02
N ASP A 110 0.25 -11.34 0.45
CA ASP A 110 -0.56 -10.43 1.24
C ASP A 110 -0.41 -10.79 2.72
N ILE A 111 0.36 -9.99 3.44
CA ILE A 111 0.68 -10.20 4.85
C ILE A 111 -0.37 -9.46 5.70
N PRO A 112 -1.20 -10.17 6.49
CA PRO A 112 -2.18 -9.54 7.36
C PRO A 112 -1.52 -8.53 8.30
N TYR A 113 -2.09 -7.32 8.37
CA TYR A 113 -1.59 -6.33 9.31
C TYR A 113 -2.08 -6.64 10.74
N THR A 114 -1.17 -6.53 11.69
CA THR A 114 -1.43 -6.57 13.12
C THR A 114 -0.64 -5.46 13.84
N ASP A 115 -1.16 -4.95 14.96
CA ASP A 115 -0.45 -3.98 15.80
C ASP A 115 0.74 -4.62 16.55
N ASP A 116 0.77 -5.96 16.67
CA ASP A 116 1.89 -6.71 17.23
C ASP A 116 3.02 -6.80 16.18
N LEU A 117 4.10 -6.08 16.42
CA LEU A 117 5.26 -6.05 15.52
C LEU A 117 5.99 -7.40 15.44
N GLU A 118 6.05 -8.16 16.51
CA GLU A 118 6.76 -9.45 16.51
C GLU A 118 5.97 -10.50 15.70
N GLN A 119 4.65 -10.50 15.83
CA GLN A 119 3.77 -11.33 15.00
C GLN A 119 3.87 -10.91 13.53
N PHE A 120 3.78 -9.60 13.22
CA PHE A 120 3.91 -9.12 11.85
C PHE A 120 5.27 -9.48 11.23
N ASN A 121 6.36 -9.36 12.01
CA ASN A 121 7.69 -9.75 11.54
C ASN A 121 7.77 -11.25 11.24
N THR A 122 7.18 -12.10 12.07
CA THR A 122 7.14 -13.55 11.88
C THR A 122 6.36 -13.91 10.61
N ASP A 123 5.18 -13.33 10.43
CA ASP A 123 4.33 -13.56 9.26
C ASP A 123 5.02 -13.05 7.98
N TYR A 124 5.59 -11.84 8.02
CA TYR A 124 6.35 -11.28 6.90
C TYR A 124 7.47 -12.21 6.45
N LEU A 125 8.32 -12.67 7.38
CA LEU A 125 9.46 -13.52 7.05
C LEU A 125 9.04 -14.91 6.54
N SER A 126 8.02 -15.51 7.15
CA SER A 126 7.55 -16.84 6.75
C SER A 126 6.86 -16.81 5.38
N MET A 127 5.96 -15.84 5.15
CA MET A 127 5.20 -15.75 3.91
C MET A 127 6.08 -15.34 2.72
N THR A 128 7.00 -14.38 2.92
CA THR A 128 7.93 -13.97 1.85
C THR A 128 8.89 -15.10 1.49
N ARG A 129 9.38 -15.85 2.49
CA ARG A 129 10.21 -17.04 2.24
C ARG A 129 9.43 -18.10 1.45
N LEU A 130 8.21 -18.42 1.88
CA LEU A 130 7.37 -19.40 1.18
C LEU A 130 7.14 -19.00 -0.28
N ALA A 131 6.74 -17.76 -0.54
CA ALA A 131 6.51 -17.25 -1.90
C ALA A 131 7.77 -17.34 -2.76
N SER A 132 8.95 -17.02 -2.20
CA SER A 132 10.24 -17.11 -2.88
C SER A 132 10.65 -18.55 -3.18
N GLU A 133 10.49 -19.48 -2.23
CA GLU A 133 10.89 -20.89 -2.36
C GLU A 133 9.94 -21.71 -3.24
N THR A 134 8.64 -21.44 -3.18
CA THR A 134 7.63 -22.20 -3.95
C THR A 134 7.32 -21.59 -5.32
N CYS A 135 7.82 -20.40 -5.63
CA CYS A 135 7.48 -19.61 -6.81
C CYS A 135 5.96 -19.41 -6.97
N THR A 136 5.25 -19.28 -5.86
CA THR A 136 3.79 -19.14 -5.81
C THR A 136 3.40 -17.89 -5.02
N SER A 137 2.56 -17.06 -5.64
CA SER A 137 1.99 -15.90 -4.95
C SER A 137 0.80 -16.30 -4.08
N SER A 138 0.57 -15.59 -2.97
CA SER A 138 -0.57 -15.79 -2.08
C SER A 138 -1.34 -14.50 -1.89
N PHE A 139 -2.61 -14.49 -2.26
CA PHE A 139 -3.48 -13.32 -2.22
C PHE A 139 -4.63 -13.49 -1.23
N ARG A 140 -5.12 -12.36 -0.71
CA ARG A 140 -6.27 -12.26 0.19
C ARG A 140 -7.38 -11.47 -0.49
N ASP A 141 -8.55 -12.06 -0.61
CA ASP A 141 -9.76 -11.42 -1.15
C ASP A 141 -10.69 -10.86 -0.06
N ASP A 142 -10.44 -11.23 1.18
CA ASP A 142 -11.21 -10.85 2.37
C ASP A 142 -10.66 -9.61 3.09
N MET A 143 -9.50 -9.09 2.68
CA MET A 143 -8.81 -7.94 3.27
C MET A 143 -8.57 -6.84 2.25
N MET A 144 -8.53 -5.59 2.72
CA MET A 144 -8.04 -4.49 1.88
C MET A 144 -6.53 -4.57 1.74
N ILE A 145 -6.05 -4.56 0.52
CA ILE A 145 -4.63 -4.67 0.23
C ILE A 145 -3.99 -3.30 0.07
N VAL A 146 -2.91 -3.06 0.80
CA VAL A 146 -1.99 -1.94 0.56
C VAL A 146 -0.76 -2.51 -0.11
N GLY A 147 -0.60 -2.24 -1.42
CA GLY A 147 0.52 -2.77 -2.19
C GLY A 147 1.83 -2.07 -1.84
N THR A 148 2.93 -2.83 -1.84
CA THR A 148 4.28 -2.28 -1.69
C THR A 148 5.26 -2.88 -2.70
N SER A 149 6.18 -2.04 -3.22
CA SER A 149 7.28 -2.49 -4.06
C SER A 149 8.58 -1.79 -3.67
N THR A 150 9.68 -2.55 -3.71
CA THR A 150 10.99 -2.02 -3.32
C THR A 150 12.07 -2.33 -4.35
N LEU A 151 12.81 -1.30 -4.76
CA LEU A 151 13.95 -1.40 -5.67
C LEU A 151 15.24 -1.07 -4.90
N VAL A 152 15.60 -1.96 -3.96
CA VAL A 152 16.71 -1.72 -3.02
C VAL A 152 18.10 -1.62 -3.67
N ALA A 153 18.23 -2.04 -4.92
CA ALA A 153 19.49 -1.96 -5.66
C ALA A 153 19.88 -0.52 -6.04
N THR A 154 18.90 0.41 -6.11
CA THR A 154 19.15 1.78 -6.55
C THR A 154 18.44 2.82 -5.67
N GLU A 155 19.00 4.03 -5.64
CA GLU A 155 18.34 5.20 -5.07
C GLU A 155 17.39 5.79 -6.12
N LEU A 156 16.18 6.13 -5.72
CA LEU A 156 15.16 6.71 -6.58
C LEU A 156 14.63 8.01 -5.98
N ASP A 157 14.27 8.96 -6.82
CA ASP A 157 13.62 10.20 -6.39
C ASP A 157 12.10 10.04 -6.35
N CYS A 158 11.53 9.34 -7.33
CA CYS A 158 10.10 9.00 -7.40
C CYS A 158 9.85 7.77 -8.27
N ILE A 159 8.68 7.17 -8.10
CA ILE A 159 8.15 6.08 -8.92
C ILE A 159 6.69 6.43 -9.24
N VAL A 160 6.31 6.34 -10.50
CA VAL A 160 4.91 6.48 -10.93
C VAL A 160 4.48 5.19 -11.61
N ASN A 161 3.54 4.48 -10.98
CA ASN A 161 3.02 3.25 -11.54
C ASN A 161 2.03 3.52 -12.68
N GLN A 162 1.97 2.59 -13.62
CA GLN A 162 0.94 2.60 -14.64
C GLN A 162 -0.44 2.26 -14.04
N TYR A 163 -1.47 2.81 -14.66
CA TYR A 163 -2.86 2.43 -14.39
C TYR A 163 -3.35 1.46 -15.48
N ASN A 164 -3.84 0.31 -15.05
CA ASN A 164 -4.30 -0.75 -15.95
C ASN A 164 -5.74 -1.22 -15.69
N ASN A 165 -6.52 -0.50 -14.91
CA ASN A 165 -7.88 -0.83 -14.45
C ASN A 165 -8.01 -2.09 -13.56
N VAL A 166 -6.93 -2.82 -13.29
CA VAL A 166 -6.95 -4.07 -12.52
C VAL A 166 -6.69 -3.83 -11.05
N PHE A 167 -5.67 -2.98 -10.76
CA PHE A 167 -5.26 -2.71 -9.39
C PHE A 167 -5.60 -1.27 -8.99
N ASN A 168 -6.69 -1.11 -8.24
CA ASN A 168 -7.15 0.17 -7.70
C ASN A 168 -6.73 0.39 -6.24
N ASN A 169 -5.99 -0.56 -5.69
CA ASN A 169 -5.48 -0.52 -4.33
C ASN A 169 -4.48 0.62 -4.12
N PRO A 170 -4.39 1.18 -2.90
CA PRO A 170 -3.28 2.04 -2.52
C PRO A 170 -1.95 1.30 -2.68
N PHE A 171 -0.96 2.00 -3.22
CA PHE A 171 0.34 1.40 -3.51
C PHE A 171 1.47 2.33 -3.11
N LEU A 172 2.48 1.80 -2.41
CA LEU A 172 3.67 2.53 -2.03
C LEU A 172 4.91 1.90 -2.68
N ALA A 173 5.78 2.73 -3.24
CA ALA A 173 7.00 2.25 -3.85
C ALA A 173 8.20 3.11 -3.44
N TRP A 174 9.36 2.47 -3.26
CA TRP A 174 10.60 3.15 -2.87
C TRP A 174 11.84 2.42 -3.36
N GLY A 175 12.94 3.18 -3.44
CA GLY A 175 14.27 2.65 -3.73
C GLY A 175 15.07 2.39 -2.46
N ARG A 176 16.41 2.41 -2.60
CA ARG A 176 17.34 2.37 -1.48
C ARG A 176 17.31 3.68 -0.70
N TYR A 177 17.37 3.61 0.64
CA TYR A 177 17.51 4.79 1.49
C TYR A 177 18.88 5.46 1.32
N ARG A 178 18.93 6.76 1.56
CA ARG A 178 20.11 7.60 1.43
C ARG A 178 20.68 7.93 2.79
N HIS A 179 21.95 7.59 3.00
CA HIS A 179 22.69 8.04 4.18
C HIS A 179 23.37 9.37 3.93
N ARG A 180 23.11 10.33 4.80
CA ARG A 180 23.87 11.58 4.90
C ARG A 180 24.30 11.75 6.35
N LEU A 181 25.38 12.48 6.60
CA LEU A 181 26.16 12.64 7.85
C LEU A 181 25.42 12.28 9.16
N LEU A 182 24.22 12.80 9.40
CA LEU A 182 23.42 12.57 10.62
C LEU A 182 22.00 12.09 10.32
N LYS A 183 21.65 11.88 9.06
CA LYS A 183 20.28 11.64 8.63
C LYS A 183 20.20 10.54 7.58
N THR A 184 19.24 9.65 7.75
CA THR A 184 18.86 8.67 6.73
C THR A 184 17.51 9.08 6.15
N THR A 185 17.44 9.21 4.82
CA THR A 185 16.23 9.65 4.13
C THR A 185 15.77 8.63 3.11
N LEU A 186 14.48 8.59 2.82
CA LEU A 186 13.88 7.70 1.83
C LEU A 186 12.73 8.42 1.11
N PRO A 187 12.84 8.68 -0.20
CA PRO A 187 11.70 9.05 -1.02
C PRO A 187 10.75 7.86 -1.14
N ILE A 188 9.48 8.07 -0.83
CA ILE A 188 8.41 7.08 -1.00
C ILE A 188 7.34 7.70 -1.89
N SER A 189 6.99 7.01 -2.97
CA SER A 189 5.87 7.36 -3.83
C SER A 189 4.63 6.62 -3.37
N PHE A 190 3.55 7.34 -3.16
CA PHE A 190 2.26 6.84 -2.74
C PHE A 190 1.23 7.10 -3.84
N GLN A 191 0.70 6.03 -4.43
CA GLN A 191 -0.35 6.07 -5.43
C GLN A 191 -1.67 5.59 -4.83
N PHE A 192 -2.77 6.26 -5.19
CA PHE A 192 -4.11 5.93 -4.73
C PHE A 192 -5.17 6.30 -5.78
N HIS A 193 -6.32 5.63 -5.72
CA HIS A 193 -7.46 5.93 -6.56
C HIS A 193 -8.23 7.13 -6.01
N HIS A 194 -8.56 8.12 -6.86
CA HIS A 194 -9.18 9.38 -6.41
C HIS A 194 -10.61 9.21 -5.86
N VAL A 195 -11.29 8.12 -6.20
CA VAL A 195 -12.54 7.73 -5.54
C VAL A 195 -12.29 7.39 -4.08
N GLN A 196 -11.24 6.61 -3.78
CA GLN A 196 -10.94 6.16 -2.43
C GLN A 196 -10.55 7.33 -1.53
N MET A 197 -9.64 8.20 -1.97
CA MET A 197 -9.19 9.36 -1.21
C MET A 197 -8.84 10.53 -2.13
N ASP A 198 -8.78 11.71 -1.57
CA ASP A 198 -8.30 12.91 -2.23
C ASP A 198 -6.96 13.38 -1.64
N GLY A 199 -6.41 14.46 -2.20
CA GLY A 199 -5.10 14.99 -1.80
C GLY A 199 -5.00 15.32 -0.31
N GLY A 200 -6.09 15.76 0.33
CA GLY A 200 -6.11 16.05 1.78
C GLY A 200 -5.97 14.79 2.64
N HIS A 201 -6.64 13.69 2.24
CA HIS A 201 -6.52 12.39 2.92
C HIS A 201 -5.11 11.82 2.73
N ALA A 202 -4.59 11.87 1.51
CA ALA A 202 -3.25 11.38 1.19
C ALA A 202 -2.15 12.17 1.91
N ALA A 203 -2.26 13.50 1.98
CA ALA A 203 -1.33 14.34 2.71
C ALA A 203 -1.32 14.00 4.21
N ARG A 204 -2.50 13.82 4.83
CA ARG A 204 -2.62 13.38 6.22
C ARG A 204 -1.94 12.04 6.45
N PHE A 205 -2.19 11.06 5.58
CA PHE A 205 -1.52 9.75 5.65
C PHE A 205 0.00 9.89 5.62
N LEU A 206 0.56 10.69 4.69
CA LEU A 206 2.00 10.87 4.57
C LEU A 206 2.62 11.55 5.81
N GLU A 207 1.91 12.53 6.42
CA GLU A 207 2.36 13.17 7.66
C GLU A 207 2.28 12.21 8.86
N ASP A 208 1.22 11.43 8.97
CA ASP A 208 1.05 10.47 10.07
C ASP A 208 2.01 9.29 9.93
N LEU A 209 2.31 8.84 8.71
CA LEU A 209 3.37 7.85 8.45
C LEU A 209 4.74 8.38 8.91
N GLN A 210 5.06 9.66 8.64
CA GLN A 210 6.30 10.26 9.13
C GLN A 210 6.37 10.27 10.67
N LYS A 211 5.25 10.54 11.36
CA LYS A 211 5.19 10.47 12.83
C LYS A 211 5.38 9.03 13.32
N THR A 212 4.69 8.07 12.72
CA THR A 212 4.82 6.64 13.06
C THR A 212 6.26 6.16 12.91
N ILE A 213 6.93 6.50 11.81
CA ILE A 213 8.35 6.18 11.56
C ILE A 213 9.29 6.78 12.63
N LYS A 214 8.96 7.97 13.16
CA LYS A 214 9.78 8.63 14.19
C LYS A 214 9.55 8.08 15.60
N THR A 215 8.44 7.43 15.84
CA THR A 215 8.03 6.95 17.18
C THR A 215 8.16 5.43 17.37
N ILE A 216 8.62 4.69 16.34
CA ILE A 216 8.86 3.24 16.40
C ILE A 216 9.91 2.86 17.45
#